data_51973489e50d0644d25c62b71cc43151
#
_entry.id   51973489e50d0644d25c62b71cc43151
#
_cell.length_a   1.000
_cell.length_b   1.000
_cell.length_c   1.000
_cell.angle_alpha   90.00
_cell.angle_beta   90.00
_cell.angle_gamma   90.00
#
_symmetry.space_group_name_H-M   'P 1'
#
loop_
_entity.id
_entity.type
_entity.pdbx_description
1 polymer ?
#
loop_
_entity_poly.entity_id
_entity_poly.type
_entity_poly.pdbx_seq_one_letter_code
_entity_poly.pdbx_strand_id
1 'polypeptide(L)'
;MKKIVYIDMDNVIVDFPSGIAKLDDKTKQEYEGRYDEVEGIFSLMEPMPNAVSAVHKLMKKYHIYALSTAPWHNPSAWSDKVKWIQHYFGEEKG
;
A
#
# COMPACT_ATOMS: atom_id res chain seq x y z
N MET A 1 -20.21 -18.79 7.90
CA MET A 1 -19.73 -17.44 8.20
C MET A 1 -18.27 -17.29 7.82
N LYS A 2 -17.94 -16.22 7.14
CA LYS A 2 -16.54 -15.98 6.75
C LYS A 2 -15.73 -15.47 7.92
N LYS A 3 -14.51 -15.97 8.05
CA LYS A 3 -13.57 -15.47 9.04
C LYS A 3 -12.96 -14.16 8.56
N ILE A 4 -12.49 -13.36 9.53
CA ILE A 4 -11.81 -12.11 9.25
C ILE A 4 -10.31 -12.37 9.20
N VAL A 5 -9.65 -11.85 8.16
CA VAL A 5 -8.19 -11.93 8.01
C VAL A 5 -7.65 -10.52 7.83
N TYR A 6 -6.62 -10.19 8.59
CA TYR A 6 -5.93 -8.91 8.47
C TYR A 6 -4.63 -9.12 7.71
N ILE A 7 -4.36 -8.26 6.74
CA ILE A 7 -3.14 -8.35 5.91
C ILE A 7 -2.38 -7.04 5.99
N ASP A 8 -1.09 -7.14 6.34
CA ASP A 8 -0.20 -5.99 6.29
C ASP A 8 -0.04 -5.50 4.86
N MET A 9 0.14 -4.19 4.69
CA MET A 9 0.34 -3.61 3.38
C MET A 9 1.81 -3.53 3.01
N ASP A 10 2.61 -2.80 3.80
CA ASP A 10 3.98 -2.46 3.40
C ASP A 10 4.86 -3.70 3.33
N ASN A 11 5.47 -3.92 2.17
CA ASN A 11 6.36 -5.05 1.88
C ASN A 11 5.70 -6.42 2.03
N VAL A 12 4.38 -6.47 2.13
CA VAL A 12 3.60 -7.71 2.06
C VAL A 12 2.79 -7.72 0.77
N ILE A 13 1.89 -6.75 0.59
CA ILE A 13 1.17 -6.61 -0.68
C ILE A 13 1.65 -5.40 -1.48
N VAL A 14 2.32 -4.44 -0.84
CA VAL A 14 2.82 -3.22 -1.46
C VAL A 14 4.33 -3.28 -1.52
N ASP A 15 4.89 -3.07 -2.72
CA ASP A 15 6.34 -3.04 -2.93
C ASP A 15 6.84 -1.63 -2.64
N PHE A 16 7.27 -1.38 -1.41
CA PHE A 16 7.73 -0.06 -0.99
C PHE A 16 8.91 0.45 -1.85
N PRO A 17 9.94 -0.35 -2.12
CA PRO A 17 11.04 0.11 -2.97
C PRO A 17 10.61 0.55 -4.36
N SER A 18 9.51 0.03 -4.90
CA SER A 18 9.05 0.44 -6.22
C SER A 18 8.65 1.91 -6.26
N GLY A 19 8.10 2.43 -5.15
CA GLY A 19 7.77 3.84 -5.06
C GLY A 19 9.02 4.70 -4.98
N ILE A 20 10.01 4.25 -4.21
CA ILE A 20 11.28 4.97 -4.08
C ILE A 20 11.96 5.07 -5.45
N ALA A 21 11.92 4.01 -6.25
CA ALA A 21 12.55 3.99 -7.56
C ALA A 21 12.00 5.05 -8.51
N LYS A 22 10.79 5.52 -8.26
CA LYS A 22 10.14 6.53 -9.11
C LYS A 22 10.45 7.96 -8.69
N LEU A 23 11.17 8.15 -7.59
CA LEU A 23 11.56 9.48 -7.13
C LEU A 23 12.75 10.00 -7.94
N ASP A 24 12.85 11.33 -8.05
CA ASP A 24 14.02 11.93 -8.66
C ASP A 24 15.22 11.88 -7.68
N ASP A 25 16.42 12.12 -8.21
CA ASP A 25 17.63 11.98 -7.40
C ASP A 25 17.68 12.97 -6.25
N LYS A 26 17.19 14.18 -6.47
CA LYS A 26 17.19 15.20 -5.43
C LYS A 26 16.31 14.79 -4.26
N THR A 27 15.12 14.28 -4.54
CA THR A 27 14.21 13.82 -3.51
C THR A 27 14.78 12.61 -2.78
N LYS A 28 15.42 11.69 -3.50
CA LYS A 28 16.04 10.54 -2.88
C LYS A 28 17.12 10.94 -1.90
N GLN A 29 17.93 11.94 -2.24
CA GLN A 29 18.98 12.42 -1.35
C GLN A 29 18.40 13.12 -0.13
N GLU A 30 17.38 13.95 -0.35
CA GLU A 30 16.77 14.74 0.72
C GLU A 30 16.10 13.86 1.77
N TYR A 31 15.46 12.78 1.33
CA TYR A 31 14.67 11.91 2.21
C TYR A 31 15.35 10.58 2.53
N GLU A 32 16.65 10.49 2.31
CA GLU A 32 17.37 9.26 2.62
C GLU A 32 17.13 8.86 4.09
N GLY A 33 16.72 7.61 4.30
CA GLY A 33 16.41 7.10 5.64
C GLY A 33 15.00 7.45 6.13
N ARG A 34 14.22 8.20 5.33
CA ARG A 34 12.85 8.57 5.73
C ARG A 34 11.96 8.72 4.51
N TYR A 35 12.06 7.75 3.58
CA TYR A 35 11.28 7.81 2.34
C TYR A 35 9.77 7.75 2.57
N ASP A 36 9.34 7.19 3.69
CA ASP A 36 7.93 7.13 4.02
C ASP A 36 7.34 8.51 4.33
N GLU A 37 8.19 9.51 4.52
CA GLU A 37 7.75 10.90 4.76
C GLU A 37 7.56 11.69 3.47
N VAL A 38 7.93 11.13 2.30
CA VAL A 38 7.76 11.83 1.03
C VAL A 38 6.27 11.91 0.69
N GLU A 39 5.79 13.13 0.46
CA GLU A 39 4.38 13.32 0.11
C GLU A 39 4.07 12.57 -1.16
N GLY A 40 2.99 11.78 -1.16
CA GLY A 40 2.55 11.03 -2.32
C GLY A 40 3.32 9.76 -2.60
N ILE A 41 4.31 9.38 -1.75
CA ILE A 41 5.14 8.20 -2.02
C ILE A 41 4.29 6.93 -2.16
N PHE A 42 3.23 6.80 -1.35
CA PHE A 42 2.41 5.58 -1.38
C PHE A 42 1.58 5.47 -2.65
N SER A 43 1.30 6.59 -3.33
CA SER A 43 0.58 6.56 -4.60
C SER A 43 1.45 6.05 -5.75
N LEU A 44 2.76 6.00 -5.58
CA LEU A 44 3.70 5.60 -6.61
C LEU A 44 4.04 4.11 -6.57
N MET A 45 3.62 3.41 -5.52
CA MET A 45 4.05 2.04 -5.27
C MET A 45 3.28 1.04 -6.12
N GLU A 46 3.98 -0.02 -6.54
CA GLU A 46 3.41 -1.14 -7.26
C GLU A 46 3.09 -2.27 -6.27
N PRO A 47 2.18 -3.18 -6.63
CA PRO A 47 1.95 -4.33 -5.76
C PRO A 47 3.13 -5.31 -5.83
N MET A 48 3.30 -6.08 -4.76
CA MET A 48 4.26 -7.18 -4.76
C MET A 48 3.83 -8.21 -5.81
N PRO A 49 4.79 -8.92 -6.43
CA PRO A 49 4.44 -9.93 -7.44
C PRO A 49 3.42 -10.92 -6.89
N ASN A 50 2.36 -11.15 -7.67
CA ASN A 50 1.27 -12.09 -7.35
C ASN A 50 0.43 -11.72 -6.15
N ALA A 51 0.69 -10.58 -5.49
CA ALA A 51 -0.05 -10.19 -4.29
C ALA A 51 -1.51 -9.92 -4.59
N VAL A 52 -1.79 -9.18 -5.68
CA VAL A 52 -3.17 -8.82 -6.01
C VAL A 52 -4.01 -10.06 -6.26
N SER A 53 -3.49 -11.01 -7.06
CA SER A 53 -4.24 -12.22 -7.35
C SER A 53 -4.42 -13.08 -6.10
N ALA A 54 -3.41 -13.16 -5.24
CA ALA A 54 -3.51 -13.93 -4.01
C ALA A 54 -4.57 -13.37 -3.08
N VAL A 55 -4.62 -12.04 -2.93
CA VAL A 55 -5.62 -11.42 -2.06
C VAL A 55 -7.02 -11.60 -2.64
N HIS A 56 -7.18 -11.48 -3.97
CA HIS A 56 -8.48 -11.72 -4.60
C HIS A 56 -8.98 -13.13 -4.33
N LYS A 57 -8.09 -14.13 -4.33
CA LYS A 57 -8.47 -15.50 -4.01
C LYS A 57 -8.92 -15.62 -2.56
N LEU A 58 -8.22 -14.95 -1.64
CA LEU A 58 -8.59 -14.97 -0.22
C LEU A 58 -9.94 -14.30 0.01
N MET A 59 -10.22 -13.22 -0.74
CA MET A 59 -11.48 -12.48 -0.58
C MET A 59 -12.70 -13.33 -0.88
N LYS A 60 -12.54 -14.43 -1.62
CA LYS A 60 -13.65 -15.35 -1.89
C LYS A 60 -14.03 -16.17 -0.68
N LYS A 61 -13.10 -16.35 0.28
CA LYS A 61 -13.31 -17.22 1.45
C LYS A 61 -13.31 -16.46 2.77
N TYR A 62 -12.73 -15.27 2.80
CA TYR A 62 -12.53 -14.51 4.03
C TYR A 62 -12.93 -13.07 3.84
N HIS A 63 -13.27 -12.42 4.97
CA HIS A 63 -13.37 -10.97 5.00
C HIS A 63 -11.95 -10.42 5.20
N ILE A 64 -11.45 -9.68 4.24
CA ILE A 64 -10.07 -9.18 4.26
C ILE A 64 -10.06 -7.72 4.66
N TYR A 65 -9.22 -7.38 5.64
CA TYR A 65 -8.97 -6.01 6.06
C TYR A 65 -7.47 -5.74 5.94
N ALA A 66 -7.13 -4.58 5.40
CA ALA A 66 -5.74 -4.16 5.34
C ALA A 66 -5.35 -3.50 6.65
N LEU A 67 -4.19 -3.89 7.17
CA LEU A 67 -3.60 -3.26 8.34
C LEU A 67 -2.43 -2.40 7.89
N SER A 68 -2.44 -1.14 8.31
CA SER A 68 -1.34 -0.26 7.97
C SER A 68 -1.32 0.91 8.94
N THR A 69 -0.15 1.55 9.05
CA THR A 69 0.02 2.78 9.80
C THR A 69 0.46 3.86 8.83
N ALA A 70 0.30 5.11 9.23
CA ALA A 70 0.76 6.24 8.43
C ALA A 70 1.84 6.98 9.22
N PRO A 71 2.94 7.39 8.56
CA PRO A 71 3.96 8.18 9.22
C PRO A 71 3.38 9.52 9.69
N TRP A 72 3.80 9.94 10.87
CA TRP A 72 3.27 11.16 11.47
C TRP A 72 3.46 12.38 10.58
N HIS A 73 4.60 12.45 9.88
CA HIS A 73 4.96 13.60 9.06
C HIS A 73 4.52 13.49 7.60
N ASN A 74 3.67 12.51 7.27
CA ASN A 74 3.16 12.36 5.90
C ASN A 74 1.65 12.17 5.91
N PRO A 75 0.89 13.29 6.02
CA PRO A 75 -0.57 13.18 6.06
C PRO A 75 -1.17 12.54 4.80
N SER A 76 -0.50 12.66 3.65
CA SER A 76 -1.00 12.08 2.41
C SER A 76 -1.03 10.55 2.46
N ALA A 77 -0.26 9.94 3.37
CA ALA A 77 -0.15 8.48 3.43
C ALA A 77 -1.50 7.80 3.63
N TRP A 78 -2.35 8.33 4.50
CA TRP A 78 -3.65 7.71 4.75
C TRP A 78 -4.52 7.67 3.50
N SER A 79 -4.71 8.82 2.85
CA SER A 79 -5.57 8.85 1.67
C SER A 79 -4.95 8.08 0.51
N ASP A 80 -3.63 8.14 0.35
CA ASP A 80 -2.97 7.42 -0.72
C ASP A 80 -3.08 5.90 -0.53
N LYS A 81 -2.96 5.42 0.71
CA LYS A 81 -3.10 3.99 0.98
C LYS A 81 -4.53 3.51 0.74
N VAL A 82 -5.53 4.31 1.13
CA VAL A 82 -6.92 3.95 0.86
C VAL A 82 -7.18 3.90 -0.65
N LYS A 83 -6.70 4.90 -1.39
CA LYS A 83 -6.86 4.92 -2.85
C LYS A 83 -6.17 3.74 -3.50
N TRP A 84 -5.00 3.36 -2.99
CA TRP A 84 -4.25 2.23 -3.50
C TRP A 84 -5.06 0.93 -3.37
N ILE A 85 -5.62 0.71 -2.19
CA ILE A 85 -6.45 -0.46 -1.92
C ILE A 85 -7.69 -0.46 -2.83
N GLN A 86 -8.34 0.68 -2.99
CA GLN A 86 -9.51 0.78 -3.85
C GLN A 86 -9.16 0.48 -5.30
N HIS A 87 -8.00 0.93 -5.75
CA HIS A 87 -7.58 0.73 -7.13
C HIS A 87 -7.37 -0.75 -7.45
N TYR A 88 -6.70 -1.48 -6.55
CA TYR A 88 -6.34 -2.88 -6.84
C TYR A 88 -7.39 -3.90 -6.39
N PHE A 89 -8.20 -3.58 -5.41
CA PHE A 89 -9.15 -4.55 -4.86
C PHE A 89 -10.59 -4.12 -5.01
N GLY A 90 -10.84 -2.98 -5.62
CA GLY A 90 -12.16 -2.50 -5.87
C GLY A 90 -12.81 -1.91 -4.66
N GLU A 91 -13.93 -1.30 -4.89
CA GLU A 91 -14.70 -0.76 -3.83
C GLU A 91 -16.03 -1.37 -3.77
N GLU A 92 -16.19 -2.30 -4.40
CA GLU A 92 -17.32 -2.86 -4.59
C GLU A 92 -17.99 -3.39 -3.71
N LYS A 93 -17.97 -3.07 -3.65
CA LYS A 93 -18.40 -3.25 -3.22
C LYS A 93 -18.94 -3.58 -2.61
N GLY A 94 -18.66 -3.47 -2.58
CA GLY A 94 -18.90 -3.43 -1.84
C GLY A 94 -19.39 -3.82 -1.42
#